data_eed398602b12ff69107ecd361cc82876
#
_entry.id   eed398602b12ff69107ecd361cc82876
#
_cell.length_a   1.000
_cell.length_b   1.000
_cell.length_c   1.000
_cell.angle_alpha   90.00
_cell.angle_beta   90.00
_cell.angle_gamma   90.00
#
_symmetry.space_group_name_H-M   'P 1'
#
loop_
_entity.id
_entity.type
_entity.pdbx_description
1 polymer ?
#
loop_
_entity_poly.entity_id
_entity_poly.type
_entity_poly.pdbx_seq_one_letter_code
_entity_poly.pdbx_strand_id
1 'polypeptide(L)'
;MFNLFGKSSKGPKVIDKVWLSKQGKLNACAQMVKIDPSVFLVSWFEETFREMESQPGLAQNIIKAEQVSYDKAVGRMVVFAEHYPLTSVEQDLFSKLQLKEVPVLSSLEEPLFTAFGVERIIEAMKNLGLSEDEVIGHSMVTRSIRNAQEKIAESSGTDYPATSAKEWFTLNLKEKK
;
A
#
# COMPACT_ATOMS: atom_id res chain seq x y z
N MET A 1 11.14 40.26 7.25
CA MET A 1 11.47 39.17 8.17
C MET A 1 10.76 37.92 7.65
N PHE A 2 11.46 37.13 6.87
CA PHE A 2 10.88 35.93 6.21
C PHE A 2 10.82 34.78 7.20
N ASN A 3 9.61 34.32 7.50
CA ASN A 3 9.38 33.14 8.36
C ASN A 3 9.67 31.85 7.56
N LEU A 4 10.92 31.40 7.59
CA LEU A 4 11.42 30.16 6.98
C LEU A 4 11.22 28.95 7.91
N PHE A 5 10.11 28.87 8.61
CA PHE A 5 9.73 27.65 9.31
C PHE A 5 8.72 26.88 8.46
N GLY A 6 9.22 26.20 7.44
CA GLY A 6 8.50 25.09 6.84
C GLY A 6 8.14 24.11 7.96
N LYS A 7 6.86 23.99 8.30
CA LYS A 7 6.33 22.90 9.10
C LYS A 7 6.68 21.60 8.39
N SER A 8 7.76 20.96 8.82
CA SER A 8 7.94 19.56 8.53
C SER A 8 6.84 18.83 9.32
N SER A 9 5.71 18.57 8.67
CA SER A 9 4.74 17.63 9.21
C SER A 9 5.44 16.26 9.21
N LYS A 10 6.01 15.89 10.35
CA LYS A 10 6.52 14.55 10.58
C LYS A 10 5.30 13.62 10.73
N GLY A 11 4.62 13.37 9.61
CA GLY A 11 3.66 12.28 9.52
C GLY A 11 4.36 10.94 9.75
N PRO A 12 3.60 9.85 9.93
CA PRO A 12 4.15 8.51 10.06
C PRO A 12 5.09 8.18 8.90
N LYS A 13 6.21 7.53 9.22
CA LYS A 13 7.20 7.11 8.24
C LYS A 13 6.69 5.87 7.52
N VAL A 14 6.43 5.98 6.23
CA VAL A 14 6.06 4.84 5.37
C VAL A 14 7.31 4.06 4.97
N ILE A 15 7.22 2.73 5.08
CA ILE A 15 8.29 1.79 4.70
C ILE A 15 7.72 0.89 3.60
N ASP A 16 8.05 1.23 2.35
CA ASP A 16 7.57 0.49 1.20
C ASP A 16 8.37 -0.78 0.98
N LYS A 17 7.63 -1.86 0.75
CA LYS A 17 8.16 -3.16 0.34
C LYS A 17 7.37 -3.64 -0.87
N VAL A 18 8.04 -3.81 -1.99
CA VAL A 18 7.39 -4.11 -3.27
C VAL A 18 7.93 -5.41 -3.84
N TRP A 19 7.05 -6.29 -4.27
CA TRP A 19 7.35 -7.54 -4.97
C TRP A 19 7.05 -7.41 -6.45
N LEU A 20 7.69 -8.25 -7.27
CA LEU A 20 7.43 -8.31 -8.71
C LEU A 20 6.00 -8.78 -8.98
N SER A 21 5.53 -9.78 -8.24
CA SER A 21 4.21 -10.37 -8.42
C SER A 21 3.35 -10.28 -7.17
N LYS A 22 2.06 -10.36 -7.38
CA LYS A 22 1.05 -10.45 -6.32
C LYS A 22 1.23 -11.72 -5.49
N GLN A 23 1.59 -12.84 -6.14
CA GLN A 23 1.84 -14.08 -5.44
C GLN A 23 3.05 -13.98 -4.50
N GLY A 24 4.13 -13.33 -4.93
CA GLY A 24 5.30 -13.07 -4.08
C GLY A 24 4.93 -12.26 -2.84
N LYS A 25 4.11 -11.21 -2.99
CA LYS A 25 3.57 -10.45 -1.87
C LYS A 25 2.74 -11.32 -0.92
N LEU A 26 1.82 -12.14 -1.44
CA LEU A 26 0.98 -13.02 -0.61
C LEU A 26 1.80 -14.04 0.17
N ASN A 27 2.81 -14.63 -0.47
CA ASN A 27 3.75 -15.54 0.19
C ASN A 27 4.49 -14.84 1.33
N ALA A 28 4.94 -13.61 1.11
CA ALA A 28 5.60 -12.82 2.13
C ALA A 28 4.68 -12.49 3.31
N CYS A 29 3.41 -12.13 3.06
CA CYS A 29 2.42 -11.92 4.12
C CYS A 29 2.22 -13.18 4.97
N ALA A 30 2.08 -14.34 4.34
CA ALA A 30 1.92 -15.62 5.04
C ALA A 30 3.16 -15.95 5.88
N GLN A 31 4.36 -15.70 5.38
CA GLN A 31 5.60 -15.89 6.12
C GLN A 31 5.73 -14.92 7.30
N MET A 32 5.36 -13.65 7.13
CA MET A 32 5.39 -12.66 8.21
C MET A 32 4.50 -13.10 9.38
N VAL A 33 3.25 -13.48 9.11
CA VAL A 33 2.30 -13.95 10.13
C VAL A 33 2.76 -15.24 10.79
N LYS A 34 3.37 -16.15 10.02
CA LYS A 34 3.92 -17.41 10.56
C LYS A 34 5.07 -17.16 11.53
N ILE A 35 5.93 -16.18 11.24
CA ILE A 35 7.09 -15.82 12.07
C ILE A 35 6.63 -15.02 13.29
N ASP A 36 5.73 -14.07 13.09
CA ASP A 36 5.18 -13.21 14.14
C ASP A 36 3.64 -13.15 14.05
N PRO A 37 2.94 -13.96 14.85
CA PRO A 37 1.47 -13.95 14.88
C PRO A 37 0.85 -12.64 15.37
N SER A 38 1.63 -11.70 15.91
CA SER A 38 1.16 -10.35 16.28
C SER A 38 0.97 -9.43 15.07
N VAL A 39 1.49 -9.81 13.91
CA VAL A 39 1.30 -9.06 12.65
C VAL A 39 -0.17 -8.91 12.35
N PHE A 40 -0.57 -7.68 12.06
CA PHE A 40 -1.95 -7.30 11.78
C PHE A 40 -2.00 -6.62 10.42
N LEU A 41 -2.44 -7.37 9.42
CA LEU A 41 -2.56 -6.90 8.05
C LEU A 41 -3.81 -6.05 7.89
N VAL A 42 -3.68 -4.92 7.21
CA VAL A 42 -4.79 -4.01 6.91
C VAL A 42 -4.92 -3.86 5.41
N SER A 43 -6.11 -4.11 4.86
CA SER A 43 -6.42 -3.88 3.44
C SER A 43 -7.34 -2.68 3.28
N TRP A 44 -7.14 -1.92 2.21
CA TRP A 44 -8.00 -0.81 1.84
C TRP A 44 -9.25 -1.25 1.09
N PHE A 45 -9.13 -2.29 0.26
CA PHE A 45 -10.19 -2.76 -0.62
C PHE A 45 -10.71 -4.14 -0.22
N GLU A 46 -12.01 -4.35 -0.46
CA GLU A 46 -12.69 -5.61 -0.22
C GLU A 46 -12.03 -6.77 -1.02
N GLU A 47 -11.63 -6.50 -2.27
CA GLU A 47 -10.97 -7.51 -3.11
C GLU A 47 -9.69 -8.03 -2.45
N THR A 48 -8.81 -7.13 -2.00
CA THR A 48 -7.55 -7.50 -1.31
C THR A 48 -7.83 -8.20 0.02
N PHE A 49 -8.84 -7.74 0.75
CA PHE A 49 -9.27 -8.40 1.98
C PHE A 49 -9.67 -9.86 1.72
N ARG A 50 -10.56 -10.10 0.76
CA ARG A 50 -11.05 -11.44 0.41
C ARG A 50 -9.94 -12.36 -0.08
N GLU A 51 -9.06 -11.81 -0.90
CA GLU A 51 -7.92 -12.57 -1.41
C GLU A 51 -6.99 -13.02 -0.29
N MET A 52 -6.65 -12.14 0.64
CA MET A 52 -5.81 -12.47 1.80
C MET A 52 -6.53 -13.38 2.79
N GLU A 53 -7.81 -13.13 3.07
CA GLU A 53 -8.62 -13.98 3.95
C GLU A 53 -8.65 -15.43 3.46
N SER A 54 -8.65 -15.64 2.14
CA SER A 54 -8.64 -16.97 1.53
C SER A 54 -7.29 -17.68 1.59
N GLN A 55 -6.20 -16.95 1.91
CA GLN A 55 -4.89 -17.57 2.02
C GLN A 55 -4.75 -18.36 3.34
N PRO A 56 -4.19 -19.56 3.30
CA PRO A 56 -3.95 -20.35 4.51
C PRO A 56 -3.15 -19.56 5.56
N GLY A 57 -3.69 -19.46 6.76
CA GLY A 57 -3.02 -18.83 7.89
C GLY A 57 -3.16 -17.31 7.99
N LEU A 58 -3.82 -16.62 7.06
CA LEU A 58 -4.00 -15.16 7.11
C LEU A 58 -5.36 -14.69 7.64
N ALA A 59 -6.40 -15.52 7.61
CA ALA A 59 -7.78 -15.12 7.92
C ALA A 59 -7.96 -14.42 9.28
N GLN A 60 -7.17 -14.78 10.29
CA GLN A 60 -7.25 -14.20 11.63
C GLN A 60 -6.39 -12.92 11.79
N ASN A 61 -5.55 -12.63 10.82
CA ASN A 61 -4.59 -11.54 10.88
C ASN A 61 -4.87 -10.41 9.89
N ILE A 62 -5.98 -10.49 9.14
CA ILE A 62 -6.39 -9.48 8.15
C ILE A 62 -7.65 -8.74 8.62
N ILE A 63 -7.67 -7.43 8.42
CA ILE A 63 -8.82 -6.55 8.69
C ILE A 63 -8.93 -5.49 7.60
N LYS A 64 -10.15 -4.99 7.37
CA LYS A 64 -10.35 -3.85 6.46
C LYS A 64 -10.01 -2.53 7.15
N ALA A 65 -9.48 -1.57 6.39
CA ALA A 65 -9.10 -0.25 6.90
C ALA A 65 -10.26 0.49 7.59
N GLU A 66 -11.48 0.31 7.10
CA GLU A 66 -12.70 0.90 7.70
C GLU A 66 -13.07 0.31 9.07
N GLN A 67 -12.54 -0.87 9.40
CA GLN A 67 -12.85 -1.61 10.63
C GLN A 67 -11.72 -1.58 11.66
N VAL A 68 -10.52 -1.09 11.26
CA VAL A 68 -9.40 -0.99 12.17
C VAL A 68 -9.55 0.22 13.09
N SER A 69 -9.20 0.04 14.36
CA SER A 69 -9.19 1.11 15.37
C SER A 69 -7.88 1.06 16.16
N TYR A 70 -7.58 2.13 16.88
CA TYR A 70 -6.42 2.18 17.76
C TYR A 70 -6.41 1.00 18.75
N ASP A 71 -7.55 0.71 19.39
CA ASP A 71 -7.65 -0.38 20.36
C ASP A 71 -7.35 -1.76 19.78
N LYS A 72 -7.68 -1.97 18.49
CA LYS A 72 -7.36 -3.21 17.77
C LYS A 72 -5.91 -3.26 17.32
N ALA A 73 -5.30 -2.11 17.07
CA ALA A 73 -3.94 -1.98 16.53
C ALA A 73 -2.86 -1.91 17.61
N VAL A 74 -3.20 -1.40 18.79
CA VAL A 74 -2.23 -1.19 19.88
C VAL A 74 -1.57 -2.50 20.31
N GLY A 75 -0.23 -2.48 20.42
CA GLY A 75 0.55 -3.67 20.79
C GLY A 75 0.74 -4.69 19.66
N ARG A 76 0.26 -4.39 18.44
CA ARG A 76 0.43 -5.25 17.26
C ARG A 76 1.33 -4.59 16.23
N MET A 77 1.98 -5.40 15.41
CA MET A 77 2.69 -4.92 14.23
C MET A 77 1.70 -4.69 13.09
N VAL A 78 1.28 -3.44 12.90
CA VAL A 78 0.33 -3.07 11.85
C VAL A 78 1.05 -2.92 10.52
N VAL A 79 0.61 -3.67 9.51
CA VAL A 79 1.17 -3.70 8.17
C VAL A 79 0.04 -3.50 7.16
N PHE A 80 0.18 -2.56 6.25
CA PHE A 80 -0.80 -2.35 5.18
C PHE A 80 -0.47 -3.24 3.99
N ALA A 81 -1.48 -3.93 3.49
CA ALA A 81 -1.35 -4.92 2.43
C ALA A 81 -1.33 -4.31 1.02
N GLU A 82 -1.56 -3.02 0.93
CA GLU A 82 -1.57 -2.23 -0.31
C GLU A 82 -1.55 -0.74 0.01
N HIS A 83 -1.25 0.09 -0.98
CA HIS A 83 -1.46 1.53 -0.91
C HIS A 83 -2.90 1.91 -1.23
N TYR A 84 -3.42 2.94 -0.55
CA TYR A 84 -4.57 3.67 -1.04
C TYR A 84 -4.10 4.68 -2.11
N PRO A 85 -4.89 4.93 -3.16
CA PRO A 85 -4.45 5.84 -4.23
C PRO A 85 -4.19 7.28 -3.77
N LEU A 86 -4.84 7.74 -2.70
CA LEU A 86 -4.68 9.08 -2.13
C LEU A 86 -3.88 9.04 -0.83
N THR A 87 -2.71 9.66 -0.83
CA THR A 87 -1.83 9.75 0.36
C THR A 87 -2.53 10.39 1.55
N SER A 88 -3.43 11.36 1.34
CA SER A 88 -4.17 12.01 2.42
C SER A 88 -5.01 11.03 3.22
N VAL A 89 -5.68 10.09 2.55
CA VAL A 89 -6.50 9.04 3.19
C VAL A 89 -5.63 8.09 4.03
N GLU A 90 -4.47 7.70 3.49
CA GLU A 90 -3.49 6.89 4.22
C GLU A 90 -3.01 7.61 5.50
N GLN A 91 -2.54 8.85 5.35
CA GLN A 91 -2.00 9.63 6.46
C GLN A 91 -3.03 9.89 7.56
N ASP A 92 -4.28 10.10 7.18
CA ASP A 92 -5.38 10.27 8.13
C ASP A 92 -5.59 9.02 8.99
N LEU A 93 -5.60 7.84 8.38
CA LEU A 93 -5.74 6.58 9.11
C LEU A 93 -4.49 6.28 9.94
N PHE A 94 -3.29 6.43 9.38
CA PHE A 94 -2.04 6.19 10.11
C PHE A 94 -1.94 7.08 11.37
N SER A 95 -2.37 8.33 11.25
CA SER A 95 -2.42 9.28 12.38
C SER A 95 -3.45 8.89 13.42
N LYS A 96 -4.66 8.47 13.00
CA LYS A 96 -5.72 7.98 13.91
C LYS A 96 -5.26 6.72 14.68
N LEU A 97 -4.49 5.87 14.05
CA LEU A 97 -3.91 4.67 14.67
C LEU A 97 -2.63 4.97 15.46
N GLN A 98 -2.15 6.22 15.49
CA GLN A 98 -0.92 6.67 16.17
C GLN A 98 0.33 5.89 15.74
N LEU A 99 0.38 5.47 14.48
CA LEU A 99 1.53 4.75 13.95
C LEU A 99 2.71 5.68 13.73
N LYS A 100 3.91 5.24 14.09
CA LYS A 100 5.16 5.97 13.87
C LYS A 100 5.86 5.55 12.58
N GLU A 101 5.89 4.24 12.36
CA GLU A 101 6.38 3.60 11.15
C GLU A 101 5.31 2.68 10.61
N VAL A 102 5.11 2.72 9.29
CA VAL A 102 4.04 2.01 8.61
C VAL A 102 4.62 1.21 7.46
N PRO A 103 4.85 -0.09 7.63
CA PRO A 103 5.14 -0.97 6.52
C PRO A 103 3.93 -1.04 5.57
N VAL A 104 4.17 -0.79 4.28
CA VAL A 104 3.17 -0.97 3.22
C VAL A 104 3.73 -1.95 2.20
N LEU A 105 2.98 -3.01 1.96
CA LEU A 105 3.35 -4.09 1.05
C LEU A 105 2.62 -3.91 -0.27
N SER A 106 3.33 -3.99 -1.37
CA SER A 106 2.75 -3.82 -2.70
C SER A 106 3.32 -4.83 -3.68
N SER A 107 2.65 -5.02 -4.80
CA SER A 107 3.23 -5.68 -5.97
C SER A 107 3.20 -4.76 -7.17
N LEU A 108 4.15 -4.93 -8.09
CA LEU A 108 4.19 -4.16 -9.32
C LEU A 108 3.00 -4.44 -10.25
N GLU A 109 2.23 -5.48 -9.99
CA GLU A 109 1.00 -5.83 -10.71
C GLU A 109 -0.23 -5.03 -10.24
N GLU A 110 -0.10 -4.26 -9.15
CA GLU A 110 -1.21 -3.46 -8.61
C GLU A 110 -1.49 -2.23 -9.50
N PRO A 111 -2.77 -1.79 -9.57
CA PRO A 111 -3.18 -0.67 -10.42
C PRO A 111 -2.40 0.62 -10.18
N LEU A 112 -1.93 0.89 -8.97
CA LEU A 112 -1.10 2.04 -8.66
C LEU A 112 0.19 2.08 -9.51
N PHE A 113 0.76 0.93 -9.82
CA PHE A 113 1.97 0.83 -10.64
C PHE A 113 1.64 0.68 -12.12
N THR A 114 0.68 -0.17 -12.48
CA THR A 114 0.33 -0.44 -13.87
C THR A 114 -0.25 0.80 -14.58
N ALA A 115 -0.96 1.66 -13.86
CA ALA A 115 -1.45 2.93 -14.39
C ALA A 115 -0.33 3.90 -14.83
N PHE A 116 0.91 3.69 -14.41
CA PHE A 116 2.07 4.53 -14.72
C PHE A 116 3.15 3.84 -15.56
N GLY A 117 2.82 2.72 -16.22
CA GLY A 117 3.68 2.08 -17.21
C GLY A 117 4.85 1.29 -16.63
N VAL A 118 4.59 0.54 -15.57
CA VAL A 118 5.60 -0.25 -14.85
C VAL A 118 6.00 -1.56 -15.57
N GLU A 119 5.28 -1.96 -16.60
CA GLU A 119 5.45 -3.25 -17.29
C GLU A 119 6.88 -3.44 -17.80
N ARG A 120 7.50 -2.38 -18.34
CA ARG A 120 8.92 -2.41 -18.79
C ARG A 120 9.88 -2.61 -17.63
N ILE A 121 9.56 -2.08 -16.47
CA ILE A 121 10.36 -2.23 -15.25
C ILE A 121 10.28 -3.68 -14.76
N ILE A 122 9.09 -4.27 -14.76
CA ILE A 122 8.89 -5.68 -14.40
C ILE A 122 9.70 -6.60 -15.32
N GLU A 123 9.63 -6.38 -16.63
CA GLU A 123 10.36 -7.16 -17.61
C GLU A 123 11.88 -7.01 -17.44
N ALA A 124 12.37 -5.78 -17.24
CA ALA A 124 13.77 -5.53 -16.99
C ALA A 124 14.28 -6.21 -15.71
N MET A 125 13.49 -6.18 -14.63
CA MET A 125 13.84 -6.82 -13.37
C MET A 125 13.85 -8.35 -13.47
N LYS A 126 12.88 -8.94 -14.18
CA LYS A 126 12.88 -10.38 -14.48
C LYS A 126 14.11 -10.79 -15.30
N ASN A 127 14.49 -9.97 -16.30
CA ASN A 127 15.68 -10.21 -17.11
C ASN A 127 17.00 -10.08 -16.31
N LEU A 128 17.00 -9.30 -15.23
CA LEU A 128 18.11 -9.20 -14.28
C LEU A 128 18.17 -10.36 -13.28
N GLY A 129 17.23 -11.34 -13.38
CA GLY A 129 17.21 -12.53 -12.54
C GLY A 129 16.59 -12.33 -11.17
N LEU A 130 15.87 -11.21 -10.92
CA LEU A 130 15.09 -11.03 -9.71
C LEU A 130 13.94 -12.05 -9.65
N SER A 131 13.84 -12.77 -8.54
CA SER A 131 12.78 -13.74 -8.31
C SER A 131 11.49 -13.07 -7.83
N GLU A 132 10.36 -13.76 -7.97
CA GLU A 132 9.06 -13.25 -7.53
C GLU A 132 8.96 -13.05 -6.02
N ASP A 133 9.78 -13.78 -5.25
CA ASP A 133 9.84 -13.71 -3.80
C ASP A 133 10.80 -12.63 -3.27
N GLU A 134 11.56 -11.98 -4.15
CA GLU A 134 12.46 -10.90 -3.75
C GLU A 134 11.71 -9.60 -3.52
N VAL A 135 12.05 -8.94 -2.41
CA VAL A 135 11.50 -7.64 -2.05
C VAL A 135 12.37 -6.52 -2.60
N ILE A 136 11.73 -5.58 -3.26
CA ILE A 136 12.37 -4.34 -3.71
C ILE A 136 12.09 -3.27 -2.64
N GLY A 137 13.12 -2.93 -1.87
CA GLY A 137 13.07 -1.87 -0.85
C GLY A 137 14.11 -0.81 -1.16
N HIS A 138 13.80 0.13 -2.04
CA HIS A 138 14.72 1.21 -2.41
C HIS A 138 14.01 2.56 -2.35
N SER A 139 14.74 3.61 -1.93
CA SER A 139 14.21 4.98 -1.84
C SER A 139 13.61 5.51 -3.15
N MET A 140 14.07 5.01 -4.30
CA MET A 140 13.48 5.34 -5.60
C MET A 140 12.07 4.80 -5.77
N VAL A 141 11.79 3.61 -5.22
CA VAL A 141 10.44 3.00 -5.25
C VAL A 141 9.48 3.83 -4.42
N THR A 142 9.84 4.17 -3.18
CA THR A 142 9.05 5.05 -2.32
C THR A 142 8.77 6.40 -2.99
N ARG A 143 9.77 6.98 -3.66
CA ARG A 143 9.60 8.24 -4.40
C ARG A 143 8.63 8.07 -5.58
N SER A 144 8.74 6.97 -6.32
CA SER A 144 7.86 6.68 -7.45
C SER A 144 6.41 6.50 -7.03
N ILE A 145 6.18 5.78 -5.93
CA ILE A 145 4.84 5.62 -5.34
C ILE A 145 4.25 6.98 -4.96
N ARG A 146 5.02 7.79 -4.24
CA ARG A 146 4.58 9.12 -3.82
C ARG A 146 4.27 10.03 -5.01
N ASN A 147 5.12 10.06 -6.02
CA ASN A 147 4.88 10.82 -7.25
C ASN A 147 3.62 10.34 -7.99
N ALA A 148 3.36 9.03 -7.99
CA ALA A 148 2.15 8.46 -8.57
C ALA A 148 0.91 8.93 -7.81
N GLN A 149 0.91 8.83 -6.49
CA GLN A 149 -0.20 9.30 -5.65
C GLN A 149 -0.44 10.81 -5.78
N GLU A 150 0.60 11.64 -5.91
CA GLU A 150 0.47 13.08 -6.16
C GLU A 150 -0.23 13.36 -7.50
N LYS A 151 0.17 12.68 -8.58
CA LYS A 151 -0.49 12.80 -9.88
C LYS A 151 -1.94 12.32 -9.86
N ILE A 152 -2.24 11.27 -9.10
CA ILE A 152 -3.59 10.79 -8.88
C ILE A 152 -4.42 11.87 -8.15
N ALA A 153 -3.90 12.45 -7.08
CA ALA A 153 -4.58 13.49 -6.32
C ALA A 153 -4.89 14.73 -7.17
N GLU A 154 -3.98 15.11 -8.08
CA GLU A 154 -4.21 16.21 -9.04
C GLU A 154 -5.29 15.90 -10.07
N SER A 155 -5.48 14.62 -10.41
CA SER A 155 -6.39 14.16 -11.47
C SER A 155 -7.74 13.69 -10.94
N SER A 156 -7.80 13.31 -9.66
CA SER A 156 -9.03 12.87 -9.00
C SER A 156 -9.84 14.08 -8.51
N GLY A 157 -11.15 13.97 -8.59
CA GLY A 157 -12.06 14.97 -8.01
C GLY A 157 -12.57 14.51 -6.65
N THR A 158 -13.64 13.73 -6.67
CA THR A 158 -14.26 13.14 -5.48
C THR A 158 -13.70 11.75 -5.25
N ASP A 159 -13.45 11.38 -4.00
CA ASP A 159 -13.05 10.02 -3.64
C ASP A 159 -14.30 9.13 -3.52
N TYR A 160 -14.74 8.56 -4.64
CA TYR A 160 -15.86 7.61 -4.64
C TYR A 160 -15.37 6.26 -4.12
N PRO A 161 -16.10 5.64 -3.17
CA PRO A 161 -15.75 4.33 -2.64
C PRO A 161 -15.79 3.26 -3.74
N ALA A 162 -14.89 2.30 -3.63
CA ALA A 162 -14.75 1.20 -4.56
C ALA A 162 -14.42 -0.10 -3.82
N THR A 163 -14.74 -1.24 -4.43
CA THR A 163 -14.49 -2.57 -3.86
C THR A 163 -13.09 -3.10 -4.21
N SER A 164 -12.46 -2.52 -5.23
CA SER A 164 -11.10 -2.86 -5.66
C SER A 164 -10.32 -1.62 -6.06
N ALA A 165 -9.00 -1.71 -6.04
CA ALA A 165 -8.13 -0.65 -6.55
C ALA A 165 -8.42 -0.34 -8.03
N LYS A 166 -8.64 -1.36 -8.85
CA LYS A 166 -8.96 -1.19 -10.27
C LYS A 166 -10.28 -0.42 -10.47
N GLU A 167 -11.31 -0.75 -9.71
CA GLU A 167 -12.58 -0.04 -9.72
C GLU A 167 -12.39 1.41 -9.27
N TRP A 168 -11.61 1.63 -8.22
CA TRP A 168 -11.30 2.98 -7.73
C TRP A 168 -10.71 3.85 -8.84
N PHE A 169 -9.72 3.35 -9.56
CA PHE A 169 -9.11 4.07 -10.69
C PHE A 169 -10.12 4.38 -11.79
N THR A 170 -11.01 3.45 -12.09
CA THR A 170 -12.06 3.65 -13.10
C THR A 170 -13.06 4.74 -12.69
N LEU A 171 -13.45 4.78 -11.42
CA LEU A 171 -14.47 5.72 -10.92
C LEU A 171 -13.91 7.12 -10.65
N ASN A 172 -12.67 7.21 -10.22
CA ASN A 172 -12.12 8.45 -9.65
C ASN A 172 -11.12 9.18 -10.54
N LEU A 173 -10.51 8.52 -11.51
CA LEU A 173 -9.66 9.19 -12.49
C LEU A 173 -10.49 9.62 -13.69
N LYS A 174 -10.41 10.89 -14.03
CA LYS A 174 -10.97 11.41 -15.27
C LYS A 174 -10.14 10.88 -16.45
N GLU A 175 -10.80 10.25 -17.42
CA GLU A 175 -10.14 9.98 -18.70
C GLU A 175 -9.59 11.30 -19.25
N LYS A 176 -8.29 11.32 -19.50
CA LYS A 176 -7.70 12.44 -20.27
C LYS A 176 -8.29 12.38 -21.68
N LYS A 177 -9.21 13.30 -21.97
CA LYS A 177 -9.65 13.56 -23.34
C LYS A 177 -8.50 14.13 -24.16
#